data_3970f4a1eb97f7fbdd6ec94d4e42c302
#
_entry.id   3970f4a1eb97f7fbdd6ec94d4e42c302
#
_cell.length_a   1.000
_cell.length_b   1.000
_cell.length_c   1.000
_cell.angle_alpha   90.00
_cell.angle_beta   90.00
_cell.angle_gamma   90.00
#
_symmetry.space_group_name_H-M   'P 1'
#
loop_
_entity.id
_entity.type
_entity.pdbx_description
1 polymer ?
#
loop_
_entity_poly.entity_id
_entity_poly.type
_entity_poly.pdbx_seq_one_letter_code
_entity_poly.pdbx_strand_id
1 'polypeptide(L)'
;LSKPIVVIGPPGTGKTTFILNKIEEYIQQEIKIDEIAFFSFSNKAVDEAKQRAADRFKIPMNQLENFSTLHSFALRQMSLSREYIMSKNDWRNISNVLRININVSNDDDSFFNSYDEKYIHLIEKAKRRDISLDDAWAMFAQNIVKHKLDYIAKGLQEYKDYGYENFTDGIKGYLVKDVGPKKDFTDLITDYVKSDRVKNFKVVFFDEAQDMSTIQWKMAEKIWKASEVSYIA
;
A
#
# COMPACT_ATOMS: atom_id res chain seq x y z
N LEU A 1 1.00 -5.00 26.03
CA LEU A 1 0.52 -4.82 24.66
C LEU A 1 -0.88 -5.41 24.56
N SER A 2 -1.89 -4.58 24.29
CA SER A 2 -3.27 -5.06 24.11
C SER A 2 -3.34 -5.94 22.87
N LYS A 3 -3.97 -7.12 23.02
CA LYS A 3 -4.29 -7.96 21.86
C LYS A 3 -5.45 -7.32 21.11
N PRO A 4 -5.46 -7.34 19.78
CA PRO A 4 -6.57 -6.80 19.02
C PRO A 4 -7.85 -7.63 19.24
N ILE A 5 -8.99 -6.98 19.23
CA ILE A 5 -10.32 -7.60 19.26
C ILE A 5 -10.63 -8.07 17.84
N VAL A 6 -10.81 -9.37 17.65
CA VAL A 6 -11.12 -9.94 16.33
C VAL A 6 -12.62 -10.04 16.14
N VAL A 7 -13.11 -9.45 15.05
CA VAL A 7 -14.52 -9.45 14.64
C VAL A 7 -14.68 -10.43 13.48
N ILE A 8 -15.29 -11.57 13.72
CA ILE A 8 -15.47 -12.63 12.72
C ILE A 8 -16.88 -12.59 12.15
N GLY A 9 -17.00 -12.61 10.84
CA GLY A 9 -18.28 -12.73 10.14
C GLY A 9 -18.08 -12.94 8.64
N PRO A 10 -18.98 -13.67 7.96
CA PRO A 10 -18.96 -13.81 6.51
C PRO A 10 -19.10 -12.45 5.79
N PRO A 11 -18.77 -12.34 4.50
CA PRO A 11 -19.06 -11.16 3.71
C PRO A 11 -20.56 -10.80 3.79
N GLY A 12 -20.87 -9.50 3.86
CA GLY A 12 -22.26 -9.01 3.92
C GLY A 12 -22.96 -9.12 5.28
N THR A 13 -22.31 -9.59 6.34
CA THR A 13 -22.91 -9.69 7.68
C THR A 13 -22.90 -8.40 8.50
N GLY A 14 -22.50 -7.29 7.91
CA GLY A 14 -22.52 -5.99 8.57
C GLY A 14 -21.28 -5.66 9.42
N LYS A 15 -20.11 -6.28 9.15
CA LYS A 15 -18.85 -5.95 9.85
C LYS A 15 -18.56 -4.46 9.87
N THR A 16 -18.61 -3.80 8.71
CA THR A 16 -18.41 -2.34 8.61
C THR A 16 -19.46 -1.56 9.41
N THR A 17 -20.71 -2.05 9.45
CA THR A 17 -21.77 -1.46 10.31
C THR A 17 -21.44 -1.61 11.79
N PHE A 18 -20.95 -2.76 12.20
CA PHE A 18 -20.48 -2.99 13.56
C PHE A 18 -19.32 -2.04 13.92
N ILE A 19 -18.36 -1.85 13.02
CA ILE A 19 -17.24 -0.91 13.21
C ILE A 19 -17.79 0.51 13.40
N LEU A 20 -18.71 0.96 12.55
CA LEU A 20 -19.30 2.30 12.67
C LEU A 20 -20.10 2.47 13.98
N ASN A 21 -20.78 1.42 14.46
CA ASN A 21 -21.44 1.44 15.77
C ASN A 21 -20.40 1.62 16.90
N LYS A 22 -19.26 0.92 16.82
CA LYS A 22 -18.20 1.06 17.80
C LYS A 22 -17.56 2.44 17.77
N ILE A 23 -17.33 3.01 16.59
CA ILE A 23 -16.82 4.38 16.45
C ILE A 23 -17.76 5.36 17.13
N GLU A 24 -19.10 5.23 16.94
CA GLU A 24 -20.09 6.08 17.59
C GLU A 24 -20.05 5.97 19.12
N GLU A 25 -19.93 4.73 19.65
CA GLU A 25 -19.78 4.50 21.09
C GLU A 25 -18.56 5.25 21.66
N TYR A 26 -17.41 5.24 20.92
CA TYR A 26 -16.21 5.95 21.35
C TYR A 26 -16.35 7.46 21.28
N ILE A 27 -17.03 7.99 20.25
CA ILE A 27 -17.35 9.42 20.14
C ILE A 27 -18.26 9.86 21.32
N GLN A 28 -19.23 9.03 21.70
CA GLN A 28 -20.09 9.29 22.89
C GLN A 28 -19.31 9.25 24.20
N GLN A 29 -18.17 8.56 24.24
CA GLN A 29 -17.23 8.57 25.37
C GLN A 29 -16.19 9.71 25.28
N GLU A 30 -16.48 10.74 24.47
CA GLU A 30 -15.67 11.95 24.29
C GLU A 30 -14.29 11.69 23.63
N ILE A 31 -14.08 10.52 23.01
CA ILE A 31 -12.89 10.29 22.18
C ILE A 31 -13.04 11.09 20.89
N LYS A 32 -12.04 11.90 20.59
CA LYS A 32 -12.05 12.75 19.40
C LYS A 32 -11.86 11.93 18.14
N ILE A 33 -12.48 12.36 17.04
CA ILE A 33 -12.42 11.64 15.76
C ILE A 33 -11.00 11.54 15.19
N ASP A 34 -10.13 12.47 15.49
CA ASP A 34 -8.72 12.45 15.07
C ASP A 34 -7.85 11.47 15.88
N GLU A 35 -8.38 10.98 17.03
CA GLU A 35 -7.80 9.90 17.83
C GLU A 35 -8.28 8.50 17.41
N ILE A 36 -9.22 8.44 16.44
CA ILE A 36 -9.79 7.19 15.90
C ILE A 36 -9.27 6.99 14.47
N ALA A 37 -8.79 5.79 14.16
CA ALA A 37 -8.40 5.42 12.80
C ALA A 37 -9.26 4.28 12.27
N PHE A 38 -9.56 4.34 10.98
CA PHE A 38 -10.20 3.27 10.21
C PHE A 38 -9.39 2.98 8.97
N PHE A 39 -8.97 1.74 8.82
CA PHE A 39 -8.21 1.28 7.66
C PHE A 39 -9.01 0.21 6.91
N SER A 40 -9.07 0.33 5.58
CA SER A 40 -9.61 -0.71 4.71
C SER A 40 -8.70 -0.95 3.52
N PHE A 41 -8.91 -2.07 2.83
CA PHE A 41 -8.07 -2.48 1.71
C PHE A 41 -8.22 -1.58 0.48
N SER A 42 -9.43 -1.15 0.14
CA SER A 42 -9.71 -0.38 -1.08
C SER A 42 -10.13 1.06 -0.81
N ASN A 43 -9.82 1.96 -1.74
CA ASN A 43 -10.30 3.34 -1.69
C ASN A 43 -11.83 3.41 -1.68
N LYS A 44 -12.50 2.55 -2.48
CA LYS A 44 -13.97 2.48 -2.53
C LYS A 44 -14.57 2.18 -1.15
N ALA A 45 -14.03 1.19 -0.44
CA ALA A 45 -14.50 0.84 0.89
C ALA A 45 -14.23 1.97 1.91
N VAL A 46 -13.08 2.65 1.80
CA VAL A 46 -12.77 3.82 2.62
C VAL A 46 -13.74 4.96 2.35
N ASP A 47 -14.02 5.27 1.08
CA ASP A 47 -14.92 6.37 0.71
C ASP A 47 -16.35 6.10 1.17
N GLU A 48 -16.83 4.85 1.03
CA GLU A 48 -18.12 4.43 1.55
C GLU A 48 -18.20 4.56 3.08
N ALA A 49 -17.17 4.11 3.79
CA ALA A 49 -17.11 4.22 5.25
C ALA A 49 -17.07 5.69 5.70
N LYS A 50 -16.30 6.54 5.00
CA LYS A 50 -16.27 8.00 5.26
C LYS A 50 -17.63 8.64 5.07
N GLN A 51 -18.30 8.33 3.95
CA GLN A 51 -19.63 8.90 3.68
C GLN A 51 -20.62 8.50 4.76
N ARG A 52 -20.66 7.21 5.11
CA ARG A 52 -21.56 6.70 6.16
C ARG A 52 -21.23 7.30 7.53
N ALA A 53 -19.94 7.49 7.86
CA ALA A 53 -19.51 8.13 9.10
C ALA A 53 -19.88 9.61 9.13
N ALA A 54 -19.63 10.34 8.04
CA ALA A 54 -19.99 11.76 7.92
C ALA A 54 -21.50 12.00 8.10
N ASP A 55 -22.33 11.19 7.42
CA ASP A 55 -23.79 11.29 7.49
C ASP A 55 -24.30 10.94 8.88
N ARG A 56 -23.75 9.92 9.51
CA ARG A 56 -24.20 9.41 10.80
C ARG A 56 -23.75 10.27 11.97
N PHE A 57 -22.48 10.67 11.99
CA PHE A 57 -21.89 11.41 13.12
C PHE A 57 -21.99 12.93 12.93
N LYS A 58 -22.50 13.39 11.78
CA LYS A 58 -22.55 14.83 11.42
C LYS A 58 -21.17 15.49 11.44
N ILE A 59 -20.15 14.73 11.05
CA ILE A 59 -18.75 15.17 10.99
C ILE A 59 -18.40 15.46 9.53
N PRO A 60 -17.80 16.62 9.22
CA PRO A 60 -17.32 16.92 7.87
C PRO A 60 -16.28 15.90 7.39
N MET A 61 -16.34 15.50 6.12
CA MET A 61 -15.44 14.48 5.54
C MET A 61 -13.95 14.83 5.67
N ASN A 62 -13.60 16.11 5.67
CA ASN A 62 -12.24 16.58 5.86
C ASN A 62 -11.67 16.33 7.27
N GLN A 63 -12.52 16.05 8.26
CA GLN A 63 -12.08 15.63 9.59
C GLN A 63 -11.86 14.12 9.70
N LEU A 64 -12.24 13.34 8.68
CA LEU A 64 -12.06 11.89 8.60
C LEU A 64 -10.74 11.48 7.90
N GLU A 65 -9.65 12.22 8.14
CA GLU A 65 -8.37 11.95 7.49
C GLU A 65 -7.77 10.59 7.86
N ASN A 66 -8.07 10.11 9.07
CA ASN A 66 -7.58 8.81 9.56
C ASN A 66 -8.43 7.63 9.07
N PHE A 67 -9.50 7.89 8.31
CA PHE A 67 -10.21 6.88 7.52
C PHE A 67 -9.50 6.78 6.17
N SER A 68 -8.68 5.76 5.96
CA SER A 68 -7.84 5.68 4.76
C SER A 68 -7.41 4.25 4.45
N THR A 69 -6.81 4.05 3.29
CA THR A 69 -6.04 2.82 3.04
C THR A 69 -4.69 2.90 3.76
N LEU A 70 -4.07 1.74 4.04
CA LEU A 70 -2.72 1.69 4.61
C LEU A 70 -1.69 2.41 3.73
N HIS A 71 -1.83 2.33 2.39
CA HIS A 71 -0.96 3.04 1.46
C HIS A 71 -1.08 4.56 1.59
N SER A 72 -2.31 5.08 1.61
CA SER A 72 -2.55 6.51 1.79
C SER A 72 -2.06 7.02 3.15
N PHE A 73 -2.20 6.20 4.19
CA PHE A 73 -1.69 6.52 5.50
C PHE A 73 -0.15 6.53 5.52
N ALA A 74 0.51 5.52 4.96
CA ALA A 74 1.97 5.46 4.85
C ALA A 74 2.51 6.68 4.09
N LEU A 75 1.90 7.05 2.96
CA LEU A 75 2.28 8.22 2.17
C LEU A 75 2.29 9.50 3.02
N ARG A 76 1.20 9.72 3.79
CA ARG A 76 1.11 10.90 4.69
C ARG A 76 2.13 10.85 5.82
N GLN A 77 2.28 9.68 6.48
CA GLN A 77 3.21 9.53 7.60
C GLN A 77 4.67 9.69 7.15
N MET A 78 5.00 9.27 5.95
CA MET A 78 6.34 9.45 5.37
C MET A 78 6.56 10.85 4.81
N SER A 79 5.53 11.72 4.82
CA SER A 79 5.57 13.09 4.26
C SER A 79 6.00 13.09 2.80
N LEU A 80 5.57 12.09 2.02
CA LEU A 80 5.89 11.94 0.62
C LEU A 80 4.79 12.58 -0.24
N SER A 81 5.20 13.29 -1.28
CA SER A 81 4.31 13.79 -2.33
C SER A 81 3.96 12.67 -3.32
N ARG A 82 2.81 12.77 -3.99
CA ARG A 82 2.39 11.80 -5.01
C ARG A 82 3.34 11.69 -6.19
N GLU A 83 4.12 12.72 -6.46
CA GLU A 83 5.12 12.71 -7.53
C GLU A 83 6.24 11.67 -7.31
N TYR A 84 6.49 11.28 -6.05
CA TYR A 84 7.42 10.19 -5.73
C TYR A 84 6.84 8.80 -5.97
N ILE A 85 5.54 8.69 -6.27
CA ILE A 85 4.92 7.41 -6.57
C ILE A 85 5.05 7.12 -8.06
N MET A 86 5.43 5.88 -8.38
CA MET A 86 5.56 5.42 -9.76
C MET A 86 4.23 5.59 -10.51
N SER A 87 4.31 6.35 -11.59
CA SER A 87 3.21 6.62 -12.52
C SER A 87 3.20 5.63 -13.69
N LYS A 88 2.17 5.68 -14.51
CA LYS A 88 2.12 4.93 -15.78
C LYS A 88 3.27 5.30 -16.72
N ASN A 89 3.72 6.55 -16.70
CA ASN A 89 4.86 6.98 -17.52
C ASN A 89 6.17 6.37 -17.01
N ASP A 90 6.34 6.25 -15.69
CA ASP A 90 7.50 5.57 -15.11
C ASP A 90 7.56 4.10 -15.58
N TRP A 91 6.43 3.39 -15.57
CA TRP A 91 6.35 2.02 -16.08
C TRP A 91 6.64 1.90 -17.57
N ARG A 92 6.18 2.86 -18.40
CA ARG A 92 6.53 2.92 -19.84
C ARG A 92 8.03 3.15 -20.04
N ASN A 93 8.62 4.05 -19.25
CA ASN A 93 10.05 4.32 -19.31
C ASN A 93 10.86 3.08 -18.94
N ILE A 94 10.51 2.40 -17.86
CA ILE A 94 11.12 1.13 -17.46
C ILE A 94 11.00 0.07 -18.54
N SER A 95 9.80 -0.09 -19.12
CA SER A 95 9.56 -1.01 -20.22
C SER A 95 10.51 -0.78 -21.39
N ASN A 96 10.65 0.49 -21.81
CA ASN A 96 11.52 0.88 -22.92
C ASN A 96 13.01 0.63 -22.61
N VAL A 97 13.47 1.05 -21.43
CA VAL A 97 14.88 0.96 -21.06
C VAL A 97 15.31 -0.48 -20.82
N LEU A 98 14.53 -1.25 -20.10
CA LEU A 98 14.81 -2.67 -19.84
C LEU A 98 14.46 -3.58 -21.02
N ARG A 99 13.87 -3.03 -22.09
CA ARG A 99 13.37 -3.78 -23.25
C ARG A 99 12.50 -4.96 -22.86
N ILE A 100 11.58 -4.69 -21.92
CA ILE A 100 10.58 -5.65 -21.45
C ILE A 100 9.20 -5.24 -21.94
N ASN A 101 8.38 -6.23 -22.23
CA ASN A 101 7.02 -5.98 -22.68
C ASN A 101 6.10 -5.94 -21.45
N ILE A 102 5.70 -4.73 -21.03
CA ILE A 102 4.73 -4.48 -19.97
C ILE A 102 3.56 -3.71 -20.57
N ASN A 103 2.36 -4.23 -20.43
CA ASN A 103 1.15 -3.54 -20.89
C ASN A 103 0.66 -2.60 -19.77
N VAL A 104 0.81 -1.31 -19.96
CA VAL A 104 0.33 -0.29 -19.02
C VAL A 104 -1.10 0.09 -19.44
N SER A 105 -2.09 -0.69 -18.97
CA SER A 105 -3.50 -0.43 -19.26
C SER A 105 -4.04 0.82 -18.55
N ASN A 106 -5.19 1.33 -19.00
CA ASN A 106 -5.83 2.51 -18.42
C ASN A 106 -6.65 2.21 -17.15
N ASP A 107 -6.93 0.94 -16.87
CA ASP A 107 -7.71 0.50 -15.72
C ASP A 107 -6.78 0.20 -14.55
N ASP A 108 -7.08 0.76 -13.39
CA ASP A 108 -6.23 0.68 -12.18
C ASP A 108 -6.02 -0.75 -11.64
N ASP A 109 -6.86 -1.71 -12.03
CA ASP A 109 -6.84 -3.08 -11.52
C ASP A 109 -6.30 -4.13 -12.51
N SER A 110 -6.01 -3.78 -13.77
CA SER A 110 -5.59 -4.74 -14.79
C SER A 110 -4.23 -4.41 -15.40
N PHE A 111 -3.24 -4.38 -14.55
CA PHE A 111 -1.88 -4.24 -15.01
C PHE A 111 -1.42 -5.53 -15.58
N PHE A 112 -1.34 -6.08 -16.60
CA PHE A 112 -0.55 -7.26 -16.90
C PHE A 112 -1.22 -8.37 -17.69
N ASN A 113 -1.11 -8.21 -19.00
CA ASN A 113 -1.37 -9.31 -19.95
C ASN A 113 -0.23 -9.51 -20.97
N SER A 114 1.02 -9.20 -20.61
CA SER A 114 2.15 -9.35 -21.51
C SER A 114 3.17 -10.39 -21.04
N TYR A 115 4.06 -10.81 -21.93
CA TYR A 115 4.97 -11.94 -21.69
C TYR A 115 5.94 -11.70 -20.51
N ASP A 116 6.34 -10.45 -20.26
CA ASP A 116 7.35 -10.12 -19.24
C ASP A 116 6.77 -9.71 -17.88
N GLU A 117 5.47 -9.55 -17.80
CA GLU A 117 4.78 -9.18 -16.55
C GLU A 117 4.97 -10.18 -15.43
N LYS A 118 5.08 -11.46 -15.75
CA LYS A 118 5.35 -12.50 -14.75
C LYS A 118 6.59 -12.22 -13.89
N TYR A 119 7.58 -11.50 -14.45
CA TYR A 119 8.77 -11.09 -13.69
C TYR A 119 8.45 -10.01 -12.68
N ILE A 120 7.70 -8.98 -13.11
CA ILE A 120 7.25 -7.90 -12.22
C ILE A 120 6.33 -8.47 -11.13
N HIS A 121 5.39 -9.35 -11.50
CA HIS A 121 4.52 -10.02 -10.53
C HIS A 121 5.30 -10.81 -9.47
N LEU A 122 6.38 -11.50 -9.86
CA LEU A 122 7.18 -12.24 -8.91
C LEU A 122 7.95 -11.31 -7.97
N ILE A 123 8.51 -10.21 -8.50
CA ILE A 123 9.19 -9.18 -7.70
C ILE A 123 8.21 -8.58 -6.67
N GLU A 124 7.01 -8.18 -7.13
CA GLU A 124 5.99 -7.63 -6.24
C GLU A 124 5.48 -8.67 -5.21
N LYS A 125 5.35 -9.93 -5.64
CA LYS A 125 4.95 -11.02 -4.74
C LYS A 125 5.99 -11.26 -3.63
N ALA A 126 7.28 -11.19 -3.96
CA ALA A 126 8.36 -11.28 -2.97
C ALA A 126 8.24 -10.16 -1.93
N LYS A 127 8.08 -8.92 -2.36
CA LYS A 127 7.92 -7.76 -1.50
C LYS A 127 6.68 -7.86 -0.60
N ARG A 128 5.51 -8.19 -1.19
CA ARG A 128 4.25 -8.32 -0.45
C ARG A 128 4.28 -9.43 0.61
N ARG A 129 5.06 -10.48 0.36
CA ARG A 129 5.28 -11.58 1.30
C ARG A 129 6.43 -11.36 2.26
N ASP A 130 7.19 -10.28 2.04
CA ASP A 130 8.40 -9.94 2.80
C ASP A 130 9.41 -11.11 2.85
N ILE A 131 9.67 -11.68 1.68
CA ILE A 131 10.67 -12.74 1.45
C ILE A 131 11.70 -12.29 0.41
N SER A 132 12.85 -12.97 0.37
CA SER A 132 13.87 -12.68 -0.64
C SER A 132 13.35 -13.00 -2.06
N LEU A 133 13.94 -12.36 -3.07
CA LEU A 133 13.61 -12.65 -4.46
C LEU A 133 14.01 -14.09 -4.85
N ASP A 134 15.06 -14.61 -4.24
CA ASP A 134 15.52 -16.00 -4.45
C ASP A 134 14.53 -17.00 -3.89
N ASP A 135 14.01 -16.77 -2.67
CA ASP A 135 12.96 -17.61 -2.08
C ASP A 135 11.68 -17.54 -2.91
N ALA A 136 11.29 -16.33 -3.36
CA ALA A 136 10.11 -16.18 -4.20
C ALA A 136 10.28 -16.90 -5.54
N TRP A 137 11.48 -16.84 -6.14
CA TRP A 137 11.78 -17.58 -7.35
C TRP A 137 11.72 -19.10 -7.11
N ALA A 138 12.33 -19.59 -6.05
CA ALA A 138 12.31 -21.01 -5.72
C ALA A 138 10.88 -21.55 -5.46
N MET A 139 10.03 -20.74 -4.82
CA MET A 139 8.69 -21.16 -4.45
C MET A 139 7.65 -21.02 -5.56
N PHE A 140 7.78 -20.00 -6.43
CA PHE A 140 6.68 -19.55 -7.30
C PHE A 140 7.04 -19.43 -8.77
N ALA A 141 8.31 -19.60 -9.16
CA ALA A 141 8.77 -19.35 -10.52
C ALA A 141 8.39 -20.46 -11.48
N GLN A 142 7.18 -20.40 -12.03
CA GLN A 142 6.81 -21.20 -13.20
C GLN A 142 7.22 -20.43 -14.47
N ASN A 143 8.11 -21.03 -15.28
CA ASN A 143 8.57 -20.43 -16.54
C ASN A 143 9.22 -19.04 -16.42
N ILE A 144 9.92 -18.78 -15.30
CA ILE A 144 10.69 -17.56 -15.05
C ILE A 144 12.19 -17.87 -15.09
N VAL A 145 12.89 -17.20 -15.98
CA VAL A 145 14.33 -17.36 -16.16
C VAL A 145 15.06 -16.49 -15.12
N LYS A 146 15.87 -17.11 -14.26
CA LYS A 146 16.49 -16.44 -13.10
C LYS A 146 17.32 -15.22 -13.49
N HIS A 147 18.22 -15.34 -14.46
CA HIS A 147 19.08 -14.22 -14.86
C HIS A 147 18.27 -13.01 -15.42
N LYS A 148 17.16 -13.27 -16.12
CA LYS A 148 16.27 -12.21 -16.61
C LYS A 148 15.52 -11.57 -15.44
N LEU A 149 15.08 -12.36 -14.46
CA LEU A 149 14.47 -11.85 -13.23
C LEU A 149 15.41 -10.90 -12.48
N ASP A 150 16.67 -11.32 -12.28
CA ASP A 150 17.68 -10.52 -11.58
C ASP A 150 18.00 -9.23 -12.34
N TYR A 151 18.10 -9.29 -13.67
CA TYR A 151 18.28 -8.12 -14.52
C TYR A 151 17.13 -7.12 -14.37
N ILE A 152 15.90 -7.60 -14.45
CA ILE A 152 14.71 -6.74 -14.31
C ILE A 152 14.62 -6.16 -12.89
N ALA A 153 14.84 -6.97 -11.87
CA ALA A 153 14.78 -6.51 -10.47
C ALA A 153 15.83 -5.44 -10.18
N LYS A 154 17.05 -5.64 -10.67
CA LYS A 154 18.15 -4.66 -10.56
C LYS A 154 17.80 -3.35 -11.28
N GLY A 155 17.36 -3.43 -12.53
CA GLY A 155 17.00 -2.26 -13.31
C GLY A 155 15.81 -1.49 -12.73
N LEU A 156 14.82 -2.19 -12.20
CA LEU A 156 13.69 -1.57 -11.49
C LEU A 156 14.16 -0.84 -10.23
N GLN A 157 15.09 -1.42 -9.46
CA GLN A 157 15.63 -0.79 -8.26
C GLN A 157 16.47 0.43 -8.62
N GLU A 158 17.34 0.35 -9.62
CA GLU A 158 18.15 1.47 -10.11
C GLU A 158 17.27 2.62 -10.59
N TYR A 159 16.17 2.32 -11.34
CA TYR A 159 15.21 3.34 -11.74
C TYR A 159 14.56 4.03 -10.52
N LYS A 160 14.20 3.27 -9.50
CA LYS A 160 13.62 3.82 -8.27
C LYS A 160 14.59 4.70 -7.48
N ASP A 161 15.86 4.30 -7.43
CA ASP A 161 16.87 4.99 -6.63
C ASP A 161 17.33 6.31 -7.27
N TYR A 162 17.48 6.32 -8.60
CA TYR A 162 18.12 7.42 -9.31
C TYR A 162 17.20 8.21 -10.25
N GLY A 163 15.98 7.71 -10.49
CA GLY A 163 15.10 8.28 -11.49
C GLY A 163 15.57 8.04 -12.93
N TYR A 164 14.80 8.56 -13.89
CA TYR A 164 15.02 8.26 -15.30
C TYR A 164 16.32 8.87 -15.87
N GLU A 165 16.74 10.05 -15.42
CA GLU A 165 17.91 10.76 -15.98
C GLU A 165 19.23 10.01 -15.73
N ASN A 166 19.46 9.58 -14.53
CA ASN A 166 20.68 8.86 -14.18
C ASN A 166 20.70 7.42 -14.73
N PHE A 167 19.55 6.84 -15.00
CA PHE A 167 19.41 5.52 -15.59
C PHE A 167 19.75 5.50 -17.09
N THR A 168 19.58 6.62 -17.79
CA THR A 168 19.85 6.74 -19.23
C THR A 168 21.25 7.23 -19.55
N ASP A 169 21.97 7.81 -18.62
CA ASP A 169 23.39 8.22 -18.83
C ASP A 169 24.32 7.03 -19.05
N GLY A 170 23.94 5.84 -18.61
CA GLY A 170 24.58 4.57 -18.97
C GLY A 170 24.23 4.07 -20.39
N ILE A 171 23.17 4.60 -21.01
CA ILE A 171 22.65 4.19 -22.33
C ILE A 171 22.26 5.45 -23.13
N LYS A 172 23.26 6.26 -23.55
CA LYS A 172 23.15 7.41 -24.46
C LYS A 172 21.78 8.12 -24.55
N GLY A 173 21.64 9.18 -23.76
CA GLY A 173 21.08 10.47 -24.10
C GLY A 173 19.67 10.58 -24.64
N TYR A 174 18.69 10.80 -23.77
CA TYR A 174 17.60 11.75 -23.99
C TYR A 174 17.22 12.37 -22.67
N LEU A 175 17.29 13.72 -22.62
CA LEU A 175 17.00 14.55 -21.45
C LEU A 175 15.51 14.51 -21.11
N VAL A 176 15.18 14.05 -19.92
CA VAL A 176 13.91 14.39 -19.26
C VAL A 176 14.22 14.84 -17.83
N LYS A 177 13.79 16.05 -17.51
CA LYS A 177 14.06 16.76 -16.26
C LYS A 177 13.52 16.02 -15.04
N ASP A 178 14.32 16.04 -13.98
CA ASP A 178 13.98 15.99 -12.55
C ASP A 178 12.83 15.07 -12.16
N VAL A 179 13.12 13.81 -12.03
CA VAL A 179 12.27 12.96 -11.21
C VAL A 179 13.16 12.24 -10.19
N GLY A 180 13.17 12.77 -8.97
CA GLY A 180 13.88 12.15 -7.84
C GLY A 180 13.48 10.70 -7.60
N PRO A 181 13.97 10.07 -6.54
CA PRO A 181 13.74 8.65 -6.26
C PRO A 181 12.24 8.32 -6.28
N LYS A 182 11.89 7.21 -6.95
CA LYS A 182 10.52 6.73 -7.10
C LYS A 182 10.24 5.55 -6.18
N LYS A 183 8.99 5.42 -5.77
CA LYS A 183 8.52 4.31 -4.95
C LYS A 183 7.25 3.71 -5.53
N ASP A 184 7.12 2.41 -5.53
CA ASP A 184 5.82 1.78 -5.74
C ASP A 184 5.02 1.72 -4.42
N PHE A 185 3.78 1.28 -4.50
CA PHE A 185 2.91 1.21 -3.33
C PHE A 185 3.43 0.24 -2.24
N THR A 186 4.07 -0.85 -2.63
CA THR A 186 4.64 -1.81 -1.68
C THR A 186 5.85 -1.22 -0.95
N ASP A 187 6.67 -0.41 -1.66
CA ASP A 187 7.79 0.30 -1.05
C ASP A 187 7.32 1.26 0.05
N LEU A 188 6.19 1.96 -0.13
CA LEU A 188 5.62 2.84 0.89
C LEU A 188 5.33 2.11 2.20
N ILE A 189 4.67 0.95 2.09
CA ILE A 189 4.37 0.12 3.26
C ILE A 189 5.66 -0.36 3.92
N THR A 190 6.61 -0.84 3.12
CA THR A 190 7.90 -1.36 3.60
C THR A 190 8.69 -0.27 4.33
N ASP A 191 8.75 0.92 3.76
CA ASP A 191 9.47 2.06 4.36
C ASP A 191 8.81 2.51 5.66
N TYR A 192 7.48 2.58 5.71
CA TYR A 192 6.76 2.89 6.94
C TYR A 192 7.03 1.84 8.02
N VAL A 193 7.01 0.55 7.69
CA VAL A 193 7.31 -0.53 8.63
C VAL A 193 8.72 -0.39 9.22
N LYS A 194 9.71 -0.04 8.37
CA LYS A 194 11.11 0.12 8.77
C LYS A 194 11.40 1.45 9.48
N SER A 195 10.57 2.46 9.31
CA SER A 195 10.78 3.78 9.93
C SER A 195 10.49 3.75 11.43
N ASP A 196 10.99 4.73 12.17
CA ASP A 196 10.64 4.94 13.59
C ASP A 196 9.33 5.73 13.75
N ARG A 197 8.68 6.09 12.64
CA ARG A 197 7.44 6.87 12.65
C ARG A 197 6.27 5.99 13.06
N VAL A 198 5.58 6.40 14.12
CA VAL A 198 4.36 5.76 14.60
C VAL A 198 3.38 6.84 15.02
N LYS A 199 2.15 6.74 14.54
CA LYS A 199 1.05 7.56 15.03
C LYS A 199 0.24 6.73 16.03
N ASN A 200 0.10 7.24 17.24
CA ASN A 200 -0.70 6.62 18.29
C ASN A 200 -2.17 7.00 18.08
N PHE A 201 -3.05 6.01 18.24
CA PHE A 201 -4.50 6.22 18.25
C PHE A 201 -5.08 5.71 19.56
N LYS A 202 -6.19 6.30 20.00
CA LYS A 202 -7.00 5.73 21.06
C LYS A 202 -7.65 4.43 20.58
N VAL A 203 -8.20 4.47 19.37
CA VAL A 203 -8.86 3.31 18.78
C VAL A 203 -8.49 3.18 17.31
N VAL A 204 -8.18 1.97 16.88
CA VAL A 204 -7.92 1.66 15.47
C VAL A 204 -8.77 0.48 15.00
N PHE A 205 -9.31 0.62 13.81
CA PHE A 205 -10.10 -0.41 13.13
C PHE A 205 -9.42 -0.80 11.82
N PHE A 206 -9.33 -2.10 11.58
CA PHE A 206 -8.90 -2.68 10.31
C PHE A 206 -10.06 -3.48 9.74
N ASP A 207 -10.61 -3.02 8.64
CA ASP A 207 -11.70 -3.67 7.90
C ASP A 207 -11.16 -4.46 6.71
N GLU A 208 -11.78 -5.59 6.38
CA GLU A 208 -11.35 -6.55 5.33
C GLU A 208 -9.88 -7.00 5.52
N ALA A 209 -9.50 -7.26 6.77
CA ALA A 209 -8.12 -7.61 7.12
C ALA A 209 -7.64 -8.92 6.50
N GLN A 210 -8.54 -9.85 6.12
CA GLN A 210 -8.20 -11.08 5.43
C GLN A 210 -7.54 -10.86 4.06
N ASP A 211 -7.74 -9.68 3.45
CA ASP A 211 -7.16 -9.34 2.14
C ASP A 211 -5.76 -8.70 2.25
N MET A 212 -5.29 -8.46 3.47
CA MET A 212 -3.98 -7.87 3.71
C MET A 212 -2.84 -8.82 3.36
N SER A 213 -1.85 -8.31 2.62
CA SER A 213 -0.57 -8.99 2.41
C SER A 213 0.27 -9.03 3.68
N THR A 214 1.32 -9.88 3.70
CA THR A 214 2.21 -10.01 4.88
C THR A 214 2.82 -8.67 5.30
N ILE A 215 3.26 -7.85 4.34
CA ILE A 215 3.86 -6.55 4.67
C ILE A 215 2.80 -5.55 5.20
N GLN A 216 1.57 -5.61 4.71
CA GLN A 216 0.46 -4.81 5.24
C GLN A 216 0.09 -5.24 6.67
N TRP A 217 0.11 -6.56 6.95
CA TRP A 217 -0.04 -7.07 8.30
C TRP A 217 1.03 -6.55 9.25
N LYS A 218 2.30 -6.49 8.83
CA LYS A 218 3.38 -5.90 9.64
C LYS A 218 3.15 -4.42 9.92
N MET A 219 2.64 -3.69 8.92
CA MET A 219 2.25 -2.29 9.11
C MET A 219 1.07 -2.15 10.09
N ALA A 220 0.02 -2.94 9.91
CA ALA A 220 -1.13 -2.96 10.82
C ALA A 220 -0.68 -3.31 12.25
N GLU A 221 0.20 -4.31 12.40
CA GLU A 221 0.77 -4.69 13.70
C GLU A 221 1.52 -3.54 14.37
N LYS A 222 2.33 -2.80 13.62
CA LYS A 222 3.04 -1.63 14.13
C LYS A 222 2.06 -0.56 14.63
N ILE A 223 0.96 -0.31 13.90
CA ILE A 223 -0.05 0.67 14.26
C ILE A 223 -0.82 0.23 15.51
N TRP A 224 -1.33 -1.01 15.56
CA TRP A 224 -2.14 -1.43 16.71
C TRP A 224 -1.33 -1.56 18.00
N LYS A 225 -0.04 -1.95 17.92
CA LYS A 225 0.85 -2.00 19.09
C LYS A 225 1.08 -0.63 19.72
N ALA A 226 0.93 0.44 18.95
CA ALA A 226 1.04 1.81 19.38
C ALA A 226 -0.32 2.43 19.79
N SER A 227 -1.42 1.69 19.66
CA SER A 227 -2.77 2.16 19.94
C SER A 227 -3.32 1.53 21.22
N GLU A 228 -4.29 2.20 21.89
CA GLU A 228 -4.84 1.68 23.14
C GLU A 228 -5.80 0.53 22.91
N VAL A 229 -6.69 0.66 21.92
CA VAL A 229 -7.65 -0.38 21.53
C VAL A 229 -7.58 -0.62 20.03
N SER A 230 -7.69 -1.87 19.62
CA SER A 230 -7.67 -2.23 18.20
C SER A 230 -8.69 -3.31 17.85
N TYR A 231 -9.33 -3.15 16.69
CA TYR A 231 -10.29 -4.08 16.12
C TYR A 231 -9.82 -4.54 14.75
N ILE A 232 -9.97 -5.84 14.48
CA ILE A 232 -9.64 -6.48 13.21
C ILE A 232 -10.87 -7.23 12.71
N ALA A 233 -11.40 -6.89 11.53
CA ALA A 233 -12.61 -7.45 10.95
C ALA A 233 -12.38 -8.01 9.53
#